data_d9388fce0a70da6a59f89f30f33f7410
#
_entry.id   d9388fce0a70da6a59f89f30f33f7410
#
_cell.length_a   1.000
_cell.length_b   1.000
_cell.length_c   1.000
_cell.angle_alpha   90.00
_cell.angle_beta   90.00
_cell.angle_gamma   90.00
#
_symmetry.space_group_name_H-M   'P 1'
#
loop_
_entity.id
_entity.type
_entity.pdbx_description
1 polymer ?
#
loop_
_entity_poly.entity_id
_entity_poly.type
_entity_poly.pdbx_seq_one_letter_code
_entity_poly.pdbx_strand_id
1 'polypeptide(L)'
;LSLGATDEIDLTATAVDLNGTLDVSGASQFNGAMVLAGSTPTLTIGDAGAEDTKIVFDGNAQDYYIGLDDTDDDFKIGLGSTVGTTAHVVIDETGAVTQPLQPTFMTKIGTMMESLGSSDTTIQFDTELWDVNGDFNTGTYTFTAPVTGKYYLKLHTQPHGLAATEANVTCKLVTSNNLWQFAWEPEKFAEAEFTTSLGFSIVADMDAADTAYCRIYLEDASGGDRDLHLPAYSNHFGGYLLG
;
A
#
# COMPACT_ATOMS: atom_id res chain seq x y z
N LEU A 1 -3.73 58.81 8.32
CA LEU A 1 -3.70 59.04 6.87
C LEU A 1 -4.59 57.99 6.23
N SER A 2 -5.62 58.41 5.50
CA SER A 2 -6.44 57.49 4.69
C SER A 2 -6.10 57.75 3.23
N LEU A 3 -5.64 56.71 2.54
CA LEU A 3 -5.43 56.73 1.10
C LEU A 3 -6.57 55.94 0.48
N GLY A 4 -7.48 56.62 -0.21
CA GLY A 4 -8.54 55.97 -0.98
C GLY A 4 -8.15 56.00 -2.45
N ALA A 5 -8.01 54.82 -3.04
CA ALA A 5 -7.82 54.68 -4.47
C ALA A 5 -8.90 53.74 -5.03
N THR A 6 -9.35 54.03 -6.25
CA THR A 6 -10.33 53.20 -6.95
C THR A 6 -9.66 52.10 -7.78
N ASP A 7 -8.37 52.24 -8.06
CA ASP A 7 -7.61 51.30 -8.91
C ASP A 7 -6.37 50.75 -8.21
N GLU A 8 -5.30 51.53 -8.09
CA GLU A 8 -4.01 51.07 -7.59
C GLU A 8 -3.32 52.10 -6.70
N ILE A 9 -2.62 51.60 -5.66
CA ILE A 9 -1.63 52.41 -4.92
C ILE A 9 -0.28 51.73 -5.16
N ASP A 10 0.57 52.36 -5.99
CA ASP A 10 1.93 51.90 -6.23
C ASP A 10 2.89 52.48 -5.17
N LEU A 11 3.57 51.62 -4.44
CA LEU A 11 4.61 51.97 -3.49
C LEU A 11 5.95 51.46 -4.00
N THR A 12 6.66 52.27 -4.77
CA THR A 12 7.99 51.92 -5.30
C THR A 12 9.07 52.36 -4.30
N ALA A 13 9.58 51.40 -3.52
CA ALA A 13 10.62 51.59 -2.53
C ALA A 13 11.57 50.40 -2.44
N THR A 14 12.82 50.64 -1.99
CA THR A 14 13.76 49.57 -1.70
C THR A 14 13.35 48.77 -0.45
N ALA A 15 12.57 49.36 0.44
CA ALA A 15 11.93 48.71 1.58
C ALA A 15 10.66 49.45 1.99
N VAL A 16 9.62 48.72 2.39
CA VAL A 16 8.45 49.26 3.07
C VAL A 16 8.45 48.67 4.48
N ASP A 17 8.57 49.53 5.50
CA ASP A 17 8.57 49.11 6.91
C ASP A 17 7.18 49.41 7.50
N LEU A 18 6.49 48.37 7.94
CA LEU A 18 5.17 48.43 8.57
C LEU A 18 5.33 48.02 10.05
N ASN A 19 5.38 49.02 10.95
CA ASN A 19 5.51 48.81 12.40
C ASN A 19 4.12 48.62 13.05
N GLY A 20 3.32 47.70 12.52
CA GLY A 20 1.98 47.41 12.98
C GLY A 20 1.39 46.19 12.29
N THR A 21 0.09 46.03 12.38
CA THR A 21 -0.65 44.99 11.69
C THR A 21 -0.88 45.36 10.25
N LEU A 22 -0.62 44.44 9.31
CA LEU A 22 -1.08 44.52 7.92
C LEU A 22 -2.38 43.68 7.85
N ASP A 23 -3.48 44.36 7.54
CA ASP A 23 -4.79 43.73 7.29
C ASP A 23 -5.05 43.81 5.77
N VAL A 24 -5.17 42.66 5.13
CA VAL A 24 -5.47 42.53 3.70
C VAL A 24 -6.71 41.67 3.54
N SER A 25 -7.82 42.30 3.18
CA SER A 25 -9.12 41.60 3.03
C SER A 25 -9.26 40.85 1.69
N GLY A 26 -8.28 40.96 0.80
CA GLY A 26 -8.22 40.28 -0.49
C GLY A 26 -7.00 39.37 -0.61
N ALA A 27 -6.80 38.81 -1.81
CA ALA A 27 -5.63 38.01 -2.09
C ALA A 27 -4.35 38.85 -2.06
N SER A 28 -3.27 38.27 -1.49
CA SER A 28 -1.92 38.84 -1.50
C SER A 28 -1.02 38.00 -2.40
N GLN A 29 -0.25 38.64 -3.26
CA GLN A 29 0.73 37.96 -4.10
C GLN A 29 2.15 38.39 -3.73
N PHE A 30 3.01 37.43 -3.47
CA PHE A 30 4.45 37.63 -3.22
C PHE A 30 5.24 37.02 -4.37
N ASN A 31 5.92 37.85 -5.17
CA ASN A 31 6.75 37.38 -6.28
C ASN A 31 8.16 36.94 -5.85
N GLY A 32 8.45 37.04 -4.59
CA GLY A 32 9.72 36.64 -3.95
C GLY A 32 9.48 35.75 -2.74
N ALA A 33 10.54 35.52 -1.98
CA ALA A 33 10.43 34.71 -0.76
C ALA A 33 9.62 35.43 0.32
N MET A 34 8.75 34.71 1.00
CA MET A 34 8.09 35.10 2.23
C MET A 34 8.88 34.54 3.42
N VAL A 35 9.35 35.41 4.34
CA VAL A 35 10.11 35.02 5.52
C VAL A 35 9.35 35.42 6.77
N LEU A 36 8.97 34.44 7.57
CA LEU A 36 8.43 34.65 8.91
C LEU A 36 9.60 34.51 9.91
N ALA A 37 10.07 35.64 10.46
CA ALA A 37 11.20 35.67 11.37
C ALA A 37 10.76 36.14 12.76
N GLY A 38 11.35 35.58 13.79
CA GLY A 38 11.05 35.90 15.19
C GLY A 38 11.42 34.77 16.12
N SER A 39 11.21 34.96 17.43
CA SER A 39 11.47 33.89 18.41
C SER A 39 10.43 32.75 18.37
N THR A 40 9.19 33.06 17.96
CA THR A 40 8.08 32.10 17.86
C THR A 40 7.17 32.44 16.67
N PRO A 41 7.69 32.37 15.41
CA PRO A 41 6.89 32.69 14.24
C PRO A 41 5.77 31.65 14.06
N THR A 42 4.58 32.12 13.73
CA THR A 42 3.40 31.26 13.48
C THR A 42 2.75 31.67 12.17
N LEU A 43 2.39 30.68 11.35
CA LEU A 43 1.46 30.84 10.24
C LEU A 43 0.17 30.13 10.60
N THR A 44 -0.92 30.87 10.77
CA THR A 44 -2.25 30.32 10.99
C THR A 44 -3.00 30.34 9.65
N ILE A 45 -3.58 29.21 9.28
CA ILE A 45 -4.42 29.06 8.09
C ILE A 45 -5.80 28.63 8.54
N GLY A 46 -6.83 29.40 8.17
CA GLY A 46 -8.21 29.21 8.62
C GLY A 46 -8.61 30.13 9.77
N ASP A 47 -9.89 30.20 10.04
CA ASP A 47 -10.52 31.04 11.08
C ASP A 47 -11.30 30.25 12.14
N ALA A 48 -11.07 28.91 12.18
CA ALA A 48 -11.77 27.94 13.03
C ALA A 48 -13.25 27.73 12.61
N GLY A 49 -13.59 28.01 11.36
CA GLY A 49 -14.87 27.64 10.75
C GLY A 49 -14.86 26.23 10.20
N ALA A 50 -16.01 25.79 9.69
CA ALA A 50 -16.17 24.48 9.06
C ALA A 50 -15.73 24.51 7.59
N GLU A 51 -14.43 24.65 7.37
CA GLU A 51 -13.82 24.67 6.04
C GLU A 51 -12.50 23.89 5.98
N ASP A 52 -12.24 23.27 4.86
CA ASP A 52 -10.93 22.69 4.57
C ASP A 52 -9.86 23.77 4.51
N THR A 53 -8.80 23.60 5.25
CA THR A 53 -7.65 24.49 5.24
C THR A 53 -6.44 23.80 4.64
N LYS A 54 -5.69 24.51 3.76
CA LYS A 54 -4.59 23.85 3.03
C LYS A 54 -3.49 24.79 2.58
N ILE A 55 -2.34 24.19 2.32
CA ILE A 55 -1.28 24.72 1.44
C ILE A 55 -1.27 23.87 0.18
N VAL A 56 -1.29 24.50 -0.98
CA VAL A 56 -1.16 23.83 -2.28
C VAL A 56 0.22 24.13 -2.84
N PHE A 57 0.90 23.06 -3.25
CA PHE A 57 2.11 23.11 -4.06
C PHE A 57 1.67 22.98 -5.51
N ASP A 58 1.49 24.14 -6.16
CA ASP A 58 1.00 24.25 -7.54
C ASP A 58 2.16 24.01 -8.51
N GLY A 59 2.22 22.81 -9.06
CA GLY A 59 3.27 22.34 -9.97
C GLY A 59 2.81 22.37 -11.43
N ASN A 60 3.75 22.43 -12.36
CA ASN A 60 3.43 22.43 -13.78
C ASN A 60 2.73 21.16 -14.29
N ALA A 61 3.09 20.00 -13.74
CA ALA A 61 2.54 18.71 -14.16
C ALA A 61 1.57 18.12 -13.13
N GLN A 62 1.77 18.41 -11.86
CA GLN A 62 1.04 17.80 -10.77
C GLN A 62 1.05 18.69 -9.53
N ASP A 63 -0.12 18.87 -8.93
CA ASP A 63 -0.27 19.58 -7.67
C ASP A 63 -0.21 18.60 -6.50
N TYR A 64 0.22 19.11 -5.35
CA TYR A 64 0.12 18.44 -4.07
C TYR A 64 -0.44 19.37 -3.02
N TYR A 65 -1.15 18.83 -2.05
CA TYR A 65 -1.62 19.61 -0.91
C TYR A 65 -1.14 19.00 0.42
N ILE A 66 -1.10 19.86 1.41
CA ILE A 66 -1.07 19.52 2.83
C ILE A 66 -2.18 20.32 3.52
N GLY A 67 -3.07 19.68 4.24
CA GLY A 67 -4.22 20.38 4.80
C GLY A 67 -5.02 19.59 5.81
N LEU A 68 -5.98 20.28 6.40
CA LEU A 68 -6.99 19.73 7.30
C LEU A 68 -8.29 19.58 6.50
N ASP A 69 -8.87 18.41 6.54
CA ASP A 69 -10.18 18.07 5.98
C ASP A 69 -11.23 18.21 7.09
N ASP A 70 -12.12 19.19 6.99
CA ASP A 70 -13.14 19.45 8.00
C ASP A 70 -14.24 18.37 8.03
N THR A 71 -14.37 17.58 6.98
CA THR A 71 -15.43 16.58 6.88
C THR A 71 -15.20 15.40 7.83
N ASP A 72 -13.97 15.02 8.05
CA ASP A 72 -13.57 13.89 8.90
C ASP A 72 -12.50 14.28 9.96
N ASP A 73 -12.20 15.57 10.09
CA ASP A 73 -11.24 16.15 11.04
C ASP A 73 -9.81 15.63 10.89
N ASP A 74 -9.46 15.14 9.71
CA ASP A 74 -8.19 14.51 9.42
C ASP A 74 -7.16 15.47 8.82
N PHE A 75 -5.91 15.35 9.25
CA PHE A 75 -4.78 16.00 8.58
C PHE A 75 -4.27 15.13 7.45
N LYS A 76 -4.22 15.69 6.22
CA LYS A 76 -3.95 14.94 4.99
C LYS A 76 -2.81 15.54 4.16
N ILE A 77 -2.05 14.65 3.53
CA ILE A 77 -1.12 14.98 2.43
C ILE A 77 -1.59 14.20 1.22
N GLY A 78 -1.81 14.86 0.10
CA GLY A 78 -2.36 14.20 -1.08
C GLY A 78 -2.05 14.89 -2.40
N LEU A 79 -2.55 14.25 -3.45
CA LEU A 79 -2.41 14.65 -4.83
C LEU A 79 -3.56 15.58 -5.23
N GLY A 80 -3.25 16.59 -6.06
CA GLY A 80 -4.21 17.58 -6.52
C GLY A 80 -4.26 18.82 -5.62
N SER A 81 -5.27 19.65 -5.83
CA SER A 81 -5.47 20.92 -5.11
C SER A 81 -6.69 20.90 -4.18
N THR A 82 -7.38 19.76 -4.06
CA THR A 82 -8.57 19.59 -3.20
C THR A 82 -8.28 18.60 -2.09
N VAL A 83 -8.45 19.03 -0.85
CA VAL A 83 -8.26 18.18 0.33
C VAL A 83 -9.22 16.99 0.30
N GLY A 84 -8.77 15.83 0.74
CA GLY A 84 -9.58 14.62 0.84
C GLY A 84 -9.73 13.81 -0.45
N THR A 85 -9.48 14.38 -1.63
CA THR A 85 -9.78 13.70 -2.91
C THR A 85 -8.84 12.53 -3.19
N THR A 86 -7.53 12.67 -2.96
CA THR A 86 -6.52 11.62 -3.19
C THR A 86 -5.46 11.73 -2.10
N ALA A 87 -5.81 11.26 -0.90
CA ALA A 87 -4.91 11.29 0.23
C ALA A 87 -3.87 10.16 0.13
N HIS A 88 -2.59 10.53 0.22
CA HIS A 88 -1.46 9.59 0.29
C HIS A 88 -1.07 9.28 1.74
N VAL A 89 -1.21 10.26 2.62
CA VAL A 89 -1.00 10.14 4.07
C VAL A 89 -2.18 10.79 4.77
N VAL A 90 -2.72 10.09 5.75
CA VAL A 90 -3.80 10.58 6.62
C VAL A 90 -3.35 10.41 8.06
N ILE A 91 -3.52 11.46 8.86
CA ILE A 91 -3.38 11.44 10.32
C ILE A 91 -4.75 11.78 10.87
N ASP A 92 -5.41 10.81 11.48
CA ASP A 92 -6.74 11.00 12.04
C ASP A 92 -6.71 11.75 13.39
N GLU A 93 -7.89 12.14 13.90
CA GLU A 93 -8.04 12.89 15.15
C GLU A 93 -7.52 12.10 16.38
N THR A 94 -7.34 10.76 16.27
CA THR A 94 -6.76 9.92 17.33
C THR A 94 -5.24 9.83 17.27
N GLY A 95 -4.64 10.32 16.17
CA GLY A 95 -3.22 10.27 15.89
C GLY A 95 -2.76 9.01 15.15
N ALA A 96 -3.67 8.20 14.63
CA ALA A 96 -3.30 7.07 13.77
C ALA A 96 -2.86 7.59 12.39
N VAL A 97 -1.75 7.04 11.89
CA VAL A 97 -1.20 7.38 10.57
C VAL A 97 -1.48 6.26 9.61
N THR A 98 -2.15 6.56 8.52
CA THR A 98 -2.44 5.60 7.44
C THR A 98 -1.91 6.08 6.10
N GLN A 99 -1.69 5.13 5.20
CA GLN A 99 -1.30 5.37 3.80
C GLN A 99 -2.30 4.63 2.90
N PRO A 100 -3.46 5.23 2.59
CA PRO A 100 -4.57 4.54 1.94
C PRO A 100 -4.25 3.95 0.57
N LEU A 101 -3.23 4.46 -0.11
CA LEU A 101 -2.80 4.02 -1.44
C LEU A 101 -1.52 3.16 -1.41
N GLN A 102 -1.03 2.78 -0.23
CA GLN A 102 0.13 1.91 -0.11
C GLN A 102 -0.24 0.51 -0.63
N PRO A 103 0.49 -0.04 -1.62
CA PRO A 103 0.21 -1.35 -2.17
C PRO A 103 0.20 -2.43 -1.09
N THR A 104 -0.92 -3.10 -0.93
CA THR A 104 -1.09 -4.24 -0.01
C THR A 104 -2.23 -5.11 -0.48
N PHE A 105 -2.04 -6.41 -0.37
CA PHE A 105 -3.06 -7.39 -0.73
C PHE A 105 -3.02 -8.60 0.19
N MET A 106 -4.15 -9.28 0.30
CA MET A 106 -4.27 -10.60 0.91
C MET A 106 -5.33 -11.40 0.16
N THR A 107 -4.94 -12.58 -0.26
CA THR A 107 -5.79 -13.51 -0.99
C THR A 107 -5.82 -14.88 -0.32
N LYS A 108 -6.83 -15.66 -0.65
CA LYS A 108 -7.01 -17.03 -0.19
C LYS A 108 -7.54 -17.90 -1.32
N ILE A 109 -7.47 -19.23 -1.14
CA ILE A 109 -8.24 -20.12 -1.99
C ILE A 109 -9.72 -20.03 -1.61
N GLY A 110 -10.60 -19.82 -2.57
CA GLY A 110 -12.06 -19.88 -2.40
C GLY A 110 -12.62 -21.22 -2.84
N THR A 111 -11.94 -21.84 -3.80
CA THR A 111 -12.25 -23.18 -4.31
C THR A 111 -11.16 -24.15 -3.94
N MET A 112 -11.53 -25.31 -3.41
CA MET A 112 -10.58 -26.39 -3.07
C MET A 112 -9.80 -26.82 -4.31
N MET A 113 -8.49 -26.97 -4.17
CA MET A 113 -7.64 -27.56 -5.19
C MET A 113 -7.46 -29.02 -4.91
N GLU A 114 -8.07 -29.87 -5.73
CA GLU A 114 -8.10 -31.31 -5.57
C GLU A 114 -7.04 -32.01 -6.43
N SER A 115 -6.65 -33.20 -6.01
CA SER A 115 -5.81 -34.12 -6.79
C SER A 115 -4.47 -33.52 -7.21
N LEU A 116 -3.79 -32.85 -6.29
CA LEU A 116 -2.44 -32.32 -6.51
C LEU A 116 -1.48 -33.47 -6.80
N GLY A 117 -0.78 -33.39 -7.92
CA GLY A 117 0.15 -34.43 -8.39
C GLY A 117 1.60 -33.99 -8.36
N SER A 118 2.47 -34.87 -8.91
CA SER A 118 3.91 -34.65 -9.03
C SER A 118 4.27 -33.66 -10.15
N SER A 119 3.65 -32.48 -10.12
CA SER A 119 3.95 -31.38 -11.02
C SER A 119 3.90 -30.03 -10.30
N ASP A 120 4.69 -29.08 -10.75
CA ASP A 120 4.60 -27.70 -10.27
C ASP A 120 3.22 -27.12 -10.60
N THR A 121 2.39 -26.97 -9.58
CA THR A 121 1.02 -26.47 -9.70
C THR A 121 0.91 -25.07 -9.12
N THR A 122 0.41 -24.11 -9.91
CA THR A 122 0.13 -22.77 -9.39
C THR A 122 -1.00 -22.83 -8.38
N ILE A 123 -0.79 -22.25 -7.19
CA ILE A 123 -1.83 -22.18 -6.18
C ILE A 123 -2.86 -21.12 -6.60
N GLN A 124 -4.11 -21.55 -6.69
CA GLN A 124 -5.22 -20.75 -7.21
C GLN A 124 -5.84 -19.88 -6.10
N PHE A 125 -5.17 -18.80 -5.78
CA PHE A 125 -5.69 -17.78 -4.86
C PHE A 125 -6.77 -16.96 -5.58
N ASP A 126 -7.97 -17.50 -5.68
CA ASP A 126 -9.10 -17.01 -6.44
C ASP A 126 -10.02 -16.03 -5.68
N THR A 127 -9.72 -15.76 -4.43
CA THR A 127 -10.53 -14.91 -3.55
C THR A 127 -9.68 -13.89 -2.83
N GLU A 128 -9.98 -12.63 -3.06
CA GLU A 128 -9.36 -11.51 -2.32
C GLU A 128 -10.04 -11.34 -0.96
N LEU A 129 -9.23 -11.08 0.07
CA LEU A 129 -9.69 -10.55 1.36
C LEU A 129 -9.61 -9.02 1.35
N TRP A 130 -8.56 -8.48 0.79
CA TRP A 130 -8.37 -7.09 0.41
C TRP A 130 -7.30 -6.99 -0.65
N ASP A 131 -7.41 -5.98 -1.48
CA ASP A 131 -6.42 -5.60 -2.50
C ASP A 131 -6.53 -4.09 -2.72
N VAL A 132 -5.56 -3.35 -2.18
CA VAL A 132 -5.48 -1.92 -2.39
C VAL A 132 -4.92 -1.67 -3.80
N ASN A 133 -5.61 -0.86 -4.58
CA ASN A 133 -5.32 -0.51 -5.97
C ASN A 133 -5.64 -1.59 -7.03
N GLY A 134 -6.03 -2.80 -6.67
CA GLY A 134 -6.33 -3.85 -7.63
C GLY A 134 -5.08 -4.45 -8.27
N ASP A 135 -4.02 -4.64 -7.46
CA ASP A 135 -2.71 -5.11 -7.94
C ASP A 135 -2.62 -6.65 -8.04
N PHE A 136 -3.60 -7.38 -7.51
CA PHE A 136 -3.70 -8.83 -7.61
C PHE A 136 -4.79 -9.26 -8.61
N ASN A 137 -4.47 -10.21 -9.46
CA ASN A 137 -5.41 -10.76 -10.44
C ASN A 137 -5.82 -12.17 -10.04
N THR A 138 -7.07 -12.34 -9.59
CA THR A 138 -7.64 -13.63 -9.18
C THR A 138 -7.84 -14.63 -10.33
N GLY A 139 -7.85 -14.17 -11.57
CA GLY A 139 -7.95 -15.06 -12.75
C GLY A 139 -6.62 -15.66 -13.17
N THR A 140 -5.51 -14.99 -12.86
CA THR A 140 -4.13 -15.47 -13.11
C THR A 140 -3.39 -15.84 -11.83
N TYR A 141 -3.98 -15.54 -10.66
CA TYR A 141 -3.42 -15.78 -9.33
C TYR A 141 -2.09 -15.08 -9.09
N THR A 142 -1.97 -13.87 -9.63
CA THR A 142 -0.69 -13.15 -9.73
C THR A 142 -0.84 -11.73 -9.19
N PHE A 143 0.06 -11.35 -8.32
CA PHE A 143 0.30 -9.97 -7.91
C PHE A 143 1.22 -9.30 -8.94
N THR A 144 0.94 -8.05 -9.28
CA THR A 144 1.79 -7.22 -10.14
C THR A 144 2.22 -5.97 -9.36
N ALA A 145 3.52 -5.76 -9.20
CA ALA A 145 4.04 -4.61 -8.48
C ALA A 145 3.68 -3.29 -9.20
N PRO A 146 2.91 -2.40 -8.59
CA PRO A 146 2.51 -1.12 -9.23
C PRO A 146 3.67 -0.11 -9.29
N VAL A 147 4.64 -0.22 -8.39
CA VAL A 147 5.81 0.65 -8.31
C VAL A 147 7.07 -0.16 -8.01
N THR A 148 8.22 0.37 -8.41
CA THR A 148 9.53 -0.19 -8.03
C THR A 148 9.75 -0.03 -6.52
N GLY A 149 10.15 -1.12 -5.85
CA GLY A 149 10.41 -1.10 -4.42
C GLY A 149 10.69 -2.47 -3.81
N LYS A 150 10.79 -2.49 -2.48
CA LYS A 150 10.92 -3.72 -1.71
C LYS A 150 9.55 -4.17 -1.22
N TYR A 151 9.18 -5.39 -1.56
CA TYR A 151 7.90 -5.98 -1.16
C TYR A 151 8.11 -7.09 -0.16
N TYR A 152 7.40 -7.01 0.97
CA TYR A 152 7.24 -8.17 1.84
C TYR A 152 6.15 -9.06 1.26
N LEU A 153 6.49 -10.30 0.94
CA LEU A 153 5.56 -11.31 0.42
C LEU A 153 5.53 -12.51 1.34
N LYS A 154 4.33 -13.05 1.59
CA LYS A 154 4.11 -14.18 2.50
C LYS A 154 3.20 -15.20 1.85
N LEU A 155 3.67 -16.45 1.80
CA LEU A 155 2.88 -17.62 1.46
C LEU A 155 2.59 -18.43 2.74
N HIS A 156 1.36 -18.87 2.90
CA HIS A 156 0.99 -19.92 3.82
C HIS A 156 0.03 -20.89 3.12
N THR A 157 0.27 -22.19 3.29
CA THR A 157 -0.56 -23.22 2.69
C THR A 157 -0.65 -24.43 3.61
N GLN A 158 -1.75 -25.15 3.52
CA GLN A 158 -2.02 -26.34 4.32
C GLN A 158 -2.44 -27.49 3.41
N PRO A 159 -1.49 -28.21 2.80
CA PRO A 159 -1.79 -29.42 2.06
C PRO A 159 -2.34 -30.50 2.99
N HIS A 160 -3.37 -31.19 2.49
CA HIS A 160 -4.09 -32.27 3.14
C HIS A 160 -3.88 -33.59 2.39
N GLY A 161 -4.09 -34.72 3.05
CA GLY A 161 -3.97 -36.02 2.43
C GLY A 161 -2.52 -36.45 2.10
N LEU A 162 -1.53 -35.80 2.73
CA LEU A 162 -0.12 -36.18 2.53
C LEU A 162 0.17 -37.58 3.11
N ALA A 163 0.93 -38.38 2.37
CA ALA A 163 1.36 -39.67 2.80
C ALA A 163 2.86 -39.69 3.15
N ALA A 164 3.25 -40.58 4.05
CA ALA A 164 4.66 -40.77 4.40
C ALA A 164 5.53 -41.32 3.25
N THR A 165 4.92 -41.63 2.11
CA THR A 165 5.62 -42.08 0.89
C THR A 165 6.04 -40.92 -0.03
N GLU A 166 5.62 -39.70 0.25
CA GLU A 166 6.03 -38.54 -0.50
C GLU A 166 7.44 -38.09 -0.07
N ALA A 167 8.35 -37.99 -1.03
CA ALA A 167 9.72 -37.60 -0.74
C ALA A 167 9.82 -36.10 -0.33
N ASN A 168 9.09 -35.23 -1.01
CA ASN A 168 9.09 -33.80 -0.73
C ASN A 168 7.74 -33.13 -0.97
N VAL A 169 7.42 -32.17 -0.12
CA VAL A 169 6.43 -31.12 -0.38
C VAL A 169 7.15 -29.78 -0.47
N THR A 170 7.09 -29.15 -1.62
CA THR A 170 7.79 -27.88 -1.86
C THR A 170 6.80 -26.78 -2.15
N CYS A 171 6.83 -25.73 -1.33
CA CYS A 171 6.12 -24.48 -1.56
C CYS A 171 7.07 -23.49 -2.18
N LYS A 172 6.61 -22.80 -3.24
CA LYS A 172 7.42 -21.84 -4.00
C LYS A 172 6.72 -20.50 -4.06
N LEU A 173 7.49 -19.45 -3.87
CA LEU A 173 7.13 -18.08 -4.17
C LEU A 173 8.00 -17.64 -5.36
N VAL A 174 7.37 -17.30 -6.46
CA VAL A 174 8.01 -16.99 -7.73
C VAL A 174 7.74 -15.53 -8.07
N THR A 175 8.80 -14.78 -8.32
CA THR A 175 8.70 -13.45 -8.92
C THR A 175 9.27 -13.47 -10.35
N SER A 176 9.08 -12.38 -11.09
CA SER A 176 9.72 -12.20 -12.41
C SER A 176 11.23 -12.40 -12.36
N ASN A 177 11.86 -12.06 -11.21
CA ASN A 177 13.32 -11.98 -11.09
C ASN A 177 13.92 -13.20 -10.38
N ASN A 178 13.16 -13.86 -9.47
CA ASN A 178 13.69 -14.90 -8.61
C ASN A 178 12.64 -15.95 -8.24
N LEU A 179 13.14 -17.08 -7.75
CA LEU A 179 12.34 -18.14 -7.15
C LEU A 179 12.87 -18.43 -5.75
N TRP A 180 11.98 -18.44 -4.77
CA TRP A 180 12.25 -18.89 -3.41
C TRP A 180 11.40 -20.12 -3.12
N GLN A 181 11.96 -21.05 -2.37
CA GLN A 181 11.23 -22.27 -2.03
C GLN A 181 11.51 -22.72 -0.60
N PHE A 182 10.52 -23.34 -0.01
CA PHE A 182 10.60 -24.08 1.25
C PHE A 182 10.19 -25.52 0.96
N ALA A 183 11.09 -26.47 1.24
CA ALA A 183 10.84 -27.88 1.05
C ALA A 183 10.73 -28.59 2.42
N TRP A 184 9.83 -29.55 2.51
CA TRP A 184 9.59 -30.36 3.68
C TRP A 184 9.49 -31.84 3.28
N GLU A 185 10.05 -32.74 4.09
CA GLU A 185 10.16 -34.19 3.80
C GLU A 185 9.12 -34.97 4.62
N PRO A 186 7.95 -35.32 4.04
CA PRO A 186 6.91 -36.13 4.72
C PRO A 186 7.36 -37.49 5.19
N GLU A 187 8.25 -38.16 4.47
CA GLU A 187 8.77 -39.50 4.80
C GLU A 187 9.40 -39.63 6.18
N LYS A 188 9.70 -38.49 6.84
CA LYS A 188 10.21 -38.50 8.22
C LYS A 188 9.12 -38.76 9.27
N PHE A 189 7.85 -38.74 8.86
CA PHE A 189 6.70 -38.95 9.75
C PHE A 189 6.06 -40.30 9.47
N ALA A 190 5.75 -41.02 10.52
CA ALA A 190 5.33 -42.45 10.45
C ALA A 190 3.80 -42.64 10.27
N GLU A 191 3.06 -41.57 9.90
CA GLU A 191 1.61 -41.65 9.73
C GLU A 191 1.22 -41.90 8.28
N ALA A 192 0.10 -42.59 8.06
CA ALA A 192 -0.35 -43.01 6.73
C ALA A 192 -0.95 -41.80 5.92
N GLU A 193 -1.59 -40.88 6.61
CA GLU A 193 -2.14 -39.65 6.03
C GLU A 193 -2.11 -38.52 7.07
N PHE A 194 -1.74 -37.32 6.68
CA PHE A 194 -1.67 -36.20 7.58
C PHE A 194 -1.85 -34.86 6.85
N THR A 195 -2.08 -33.83 7.63
CA THR A 195 -2.17 -32.45 7.21
C THR A 195 -1.04 -31.67 7.86
N THR A 196 -0.40 -30.79 7.12
CA THR A 196 0.64 -29.92 7.66
C THR A 196 0.45 -28.48 7.20
N SER A 197 0.93 -27.55 7.98
CA SER A 197 0.96 -26.14 7.60
C SER A 197 2.37 -25.75 7.17
N LEU A 198 2.50 -25.22 5.98
CA LEU A 198 3.74 -24.77 5.38
C LEU A 198 3.64 -23.29 5.06
N GLY A 199 4.69 -22.56 5.33
CA GLY A 199 4.69 -21.14 4.99
C GLY A 199 6.04 -20.51 5.22
N PHE A 200 6.30 -19.48 4.44
CA PHE A 200 7.47 -18.63 4.58
C PHE A 200 7.18 -17.26 4.02
N SER A 201 8.08 -16.33 4.30
CA SER A 201 8.02 -14.98 3.77
C SER A 201 9.39 -14.55 3.28
N ILE A 202 9.37 -13.60 2.37
CA ILE A 202 10.57 -13.01 1.78
C ILE A 202 10.42 -11.50 1.69
N VAL A 203 11.52 -10.82 1.49
CA VAL A 203 11.56 -9.47 0.95
C VAL A 203 12.08 -9.57 -0.48
N ALA A 204 11.24 -9.22 -1.44
CA ALA A 204 11.57 -9.22 -2.86
C ALA A 204 11.89 -7.80 -3.33
N ASP A 205 12.92 -7.68 -4.17
CA ASP A 205 13.19 -6.47 -4.95
C ASP A 205 12.40 -6.59 -6.25
N MET A 206 11.47 -5.69 -6.50
CA MET A 206 10.58 -5.75 -7.66
C MET A 206 10.54 -4.39 -8.34
N ASP A 207 10.69 -4.40 -9.64
CA ASP A 207 10.41 -3.22 -10.47
C ASP A 207 8.91 -3.09 -10.73
N ALA A 208 8.48 -1.90 -11.13
CA ALA A 208 7.11 -1.71 -11.59
C ALA A 208 6.79 -2.69 -12.73
N ALA A 209 5.63 -3.35 -12.66
CA ALA A 209 5.16 -4.44 -13.53
C ALA A 209 5.83 -5.81 -13.31
N ASP A 210 6.75 -5.96 -12.37
CA ASP A 210 7.17 -7.29 -11.93
C ASP A 210 6.02 -8.05 -11.28
N THR A 211 6.05 -9.38 -11.43
CA THR A 211 4.95 -10.23 -10.94
C THR A 211 5.40 -11.16 -9.83
N ALA A 212 4.45 -11.56 -8.98
CA ALA A 212 4.65 -12.58 -7.95
C ALA A 212 3.46 -13.53 -7.87
N TYR A 213 3.72 -14.82 -7.77
CA TYR A 213 2.72 -15.87 -7.61
C TYR A 213 3.30 -17.07 -6.84
N CYS A 214 2.45 -18.01 -6.46
CA CYS A 214 2.86 -19.15 -5.65
C CYS A 214 2.61 -20.46 -6.37
N ARG A 215 3.49 -21.45 -6.10
CA ARG A 215 3.35 -22.83 -6.57
C ARG A 215 3.52 -23.82 -5.42
N ILE A 216 2.94 -25.01 -5.62
CA ILE A 216 3.17 -26.18 -4.81
C ILE A 216 3.61 -27.34 -5.69
N TYR A 217 4.52 -28.16 -5.19
CA TYR A 217 5.01 -29.38 -5.81
C TYR A 217 5.04 -30.50 -4.78
N LEU A 218 4.52 -31.65 -5.13
CA LEU A 218 4.49 -32.86 -4.31
C LEU A 218 5.29 -33.95 -5.03
N GLU A 219 6.47 -34.29 -4.53
CA GLU A 219 7.33 -35.31 -5.13
C GLU A 219 6.81 -36.71 -4.77
N ASP A 220 6.80 -37.59 -5.80
CA ASP A 220 6.33 -38.97 -5.69
C ASP A 220 4.87 -39.17 -5.24
N ALA A 221 4.05 -38.13 -5.42
CA ALA A 221 2.60 -38.22 -5.22
C ALA A 221 1.99 -39.26 -6.19
N SER A 222 1.95 -40.51 -5.78
CA SER A 222 1.40 -41.62 -6.55
C SER A 222 -0.06 -41.89 -6.18
N GLY A 223 -0.97 -41.08 -6.72
CA GLY A 223 -2.41 -41.26 -6.58
C GLY A 223 -2.93 -41.08 -5.15
N GLY A 224 -3.99 -40.35 -5.01
CA GLY A 224 -4.65 -40.10 -3.71
C GLY A 224 -5.19 -38.68 -3.65
N ASP A 225 -6.05 -38.41 -2.67
CA ASP A 225 -6.70 -37.12 -2.47
C ASP A 225 -5.76 -36.14 -1.74
N ARG A 226 -4.82 -35.59 -2.49
CA ARG A 226 -3.94 -34.53 -1.98
C ARG A 226 -4.49 -33.20 -2.42
N ASP A 227 -4.90 -32.43 -1.45
CA ASP A 227 -5.68 -31.23 -1.70
C ASP A 227 -5.11 -30.02 -0.95
N LEU A 228 -5.36 -28.83 -1.47
CA LEU A 228 -5.41 -27.63 -0.66
C LEU A 228 -6.84 -27.42 -0.22
N HIS A 229 -7.12 -27.81 1.03
CA HIS A 229 -8.45 -27.94 1.57
C HIS A 229 -9.02 -26.61 2.10
N LEU A 230 -10.33 -26.57 2.25
CA LEU A 230 -11.02 -25.55 3.06
C LEU A 230 -11.09 -26.03 4.53
N PRO A 231 -10.94 -25.16 5.53
CA PRO A 231 -11.25 -23.74 5.48
C PRO A 231 -10.15 -22.91 4.81
N ALA A 232 -10.60 -22.00 3.97
CA ALA A 232 -9.78 -21.16 3.09
C ALA A 232 -8.71 -20.30 3.79
N TYR A 233 -8.83 -20.05 5.10
CA TYR A 233 -7.84 -19.25 5.86
C TYR A 233 -6.53 -20.01 6.14
N SER A 234 -6.49 -21.30 5.85
CA SER A 234 -5.26 -22.10 5.94
C SER A 234 -4.39 -21.97 4.70
N ASN A 235 -4.90 -21.33 3.65
CA ASN A 235 -4.17 -21.14 2.41
C ASN A 235 -4.32 -19.68 1.97
N HIS A 236 -3.25 -18.92 2.11
CA HIS A 236 -3.26 -17.50 1.77
C HIS A 236 -1.91 -17.02 1.22
N PHE A 237 -2.00 -16.05 0.34
CA PHE A 237 -0.88 -15.29 -0.19
C PHE A 237 -1.16 -13.82 -0.01
N GLY A 238 -0.19 -13.08 0.44
CA GLY A 238 -0.34 -11.66 0.66
C GLY A 238 0.99 -10.95 0.76
N GLY A 239 0.92 -9.64 0.70
CA GLY A 239 2.11 -8.82 0.78
C GLY A 239 1.80 -7.34 0.82
N TYR A 240 2.86 -6.56 0.98
CA TYR A 240 2.79 -5.11 0.99
C TYR A 240 4.14 -4.49 0.62
N LEU A 241 4.09 -3.25 0.13
CA LEU A 241 5.27 -2.46 -0.15
C LEU A 241 5.92 -2.00 1.16
N LEU A 242 7.22 -2.27 1.31
CA LEU A 242 8.02 -1.78 2.44
C LEU A 242 8.57 -0.36 2.23
N GLY A 243 8.91 -0.01 0.97
CA GLY A 243 9.52 1.26 0.58
C GLY A 243 10.49 1.11 -0.59
#